data_4228d74aa37b5797c3f6b49902dd20fc
#
_entry.id   4228d74aa37b5797c3f6b49902dd20fc
#
_cell.length_a   1.000
_cell.length_b   1.000
_cell.length_c   1.000
_cell.angle_alpha   90.00
_cell.angle_beta   90.00
_cell.angle_gamma   90.00
#
_symmetry.space_group_name_H-M   'P 1'
#
loop_
_entity.id
_entity.type
_entity.pdbx_description
1 polymer ?
#
loop_
_entity_poly.entity_id
_entity_poly.type
_entity_poly.pdbx_seq_one_letter_code
_entity_poly.pdbx_strand_id
1 'polypeptide(L)'
;MSKVRTRFAPSPTGRMHVGNLRTALYTYLIAKHEDGDFILRIEDTDQERFVEGALDIIYRTLKESGLVHDEGPDKDGGVGPYVQSERNAQGLYLKYAEQLIEQGDAYYCFCDKERLESLKSKVSDEDGGTEIVVYDKHCLHLSKEEIEANLAAGKPHVIRFNMPTEGTTTFHDEIYGDITVPNEELDDLILIKSDGYPTYNFANVVDDHLMGITHVVRGNEYLSSAPKYNKIYEAFGWDVPIYVHCPLITDENHKKLSKRCGHSSYEDLIEQGFVTEAVVNYVALLGWSPEGNQEIFSLEELVKAFDFHRMNKSPAVFDLGKLKWMNGEYIKAMDFDKFYERAEGYIRKVITKDYDLKKIAALVKSRIEIFPDIAEQIDFFEAVPEYDTAMYCHKKMKTNEENSLEVLREVLPLLEAQEDYSNDALFALLKSYVDEKGVKVGYVMWPIRTAVSGKQSTPGGATEIMEILGKEESVKRIKDGIELLSK
;
A
#
# COMPACT_ATOMS: atom_id res chain seq x y z
N MET A 1 -0.48 -30.61 -15.01
CA MET A 1 -1.25 -29.65 -14.21
C MET A 1 -1.70 -28.53 -15.14
N SER A 2 -2.90 -27.99 -14.98
CA SER A 2 -3.31 -26.79 -15.70
C SER A 2 -2.42 -25.62 -15.29
N LYS A 3 -2.17 -24.65 -16.20
CA LYS A 3 -1.43 -23.43 -15.90
C LYS A 3 -2.09 -22.69 -14.75
N VAL A 4 -1.30 -22.18 -13.80
CA VAL A 4 -1.82 -21.34 -12.71
C VAL A 4 -2.43 -20.06 -13.31
N ARG A 5 -3.66 -19.74 -12.91
CA ARG A 5 -4.38 -18.54 -13.33
C ARG A 5 -4.98 -17.87 -12.10
N THR A 6 -4.60 -16.64 -11.90
CA THR A 6 -5.07 -15.81 -10.79
C THR A 6 -5.73 -14.55 -11.31
N ARG A 7 -6.52 -13.87 -10.48
CA ARG A 7 -7.14 -12.60 -10.87
C ARG A 7 -7.09 -11.58 -9.74
N PHE A 8 -6.72 -10.35 -10.07
CA PHE A 8 -7.06 -9.18 -9.29
C PHE A 8 -8.38 -8.62 -9.82
N ALA A 9 -9.35 -8.48 -8.94
CA ALA A 9 -10.73 -8.17 -9.33
C ALA A 9 -11.27 -6.95 -8.54
N PRO A 10 -10.72 -5.74 -8.80
CA PRO A 10 -11.12 -4.56 -8.08
C PRO A 10 -12.47 -4.00 -8.55
N SER A 11 -13.25 -3.46 -7.60
CA SER A 11 -14.35 -2.55 -7.92
C SER A 11 -13.80 -1.13 -8.10
N PRO A 12 -14.27 -0.37 -9.10
CA PRO A 12 -13.77 0.97 -9.43
C PRO A 12 -14.32 2.02 -8.45
N THR A 13 -13.78 2.06 -7.22
CA THR A 13 -14.29 2.90 -6.11
C THR A 13 -13.33 4.00 -5.66
N GLY A 14 -12.29 4.32 -6.45
CA GLY A 14 -11.34 5.40 -6.18
C GLY A 14 -9.93 4.91 -5.84
N ARG A 15 -9.23 5.60 -4.89
CA ARG A 15 -7.83 5.31 -4.53
C ARG A 15 -7.64 3.86 -4.09
N MET A 16 -6.48 3.28 -4.45
CA MET A 16 -6.15 1.89 -4.15
C MET A 16 -5.74 1.72 -2.69
N HIS A 17 -6.64 1.18 -1.85
CA HIS A 17 -6.33 0.87 -0.46
C HIS A 17 -5.16 -0.13 -0.37
N VAL A 18 -4.29 0.02 0.65
CA VAL A 18 -3.13 -0.86 0.89
C VAL A 18 -3.52 -2.35 0.92
N GLY A 19 -4.70 -2.67 1.48
CA GLY A 19 -5.22 -4.04 1.45
C GLY A 19 -5.50 -4.57 0.05
N ASN A 20 -6.03 -3.73 -0.84
CA ASN A 20 -6.27 -4.09 -2.24
C ASN A 20 -4.94 -4.23 -3.01
N LEU A 21 -3.99 -3.32 -2.76
CA LEU A 21 -2.65 -3.43 -3.34
C LEU A 21 -1.96 -4.74 -2.89
N ARG A 22 -2.08 -5.12 -1.61
CA ARG A 22 -1.57 -6.41 -1.12
C ARG A 22 -2.22 -7.59 -1.82
N THR A 23 -3.53 -7.56 -1.97
CA THR A 23 -4.25 -8.63 -2.69
C THR A 23 -3.78 -8.70 -4.14
N ALA A 24 -3.65 -7.59 -4.84
CA ALA A 24 -3.10 -7.53 -6.20
C ALA A 24 -1.68 -8.09 -6.26
N LEU A 25 -0.82 -7.67 -5.32
CA LEU A 25 0.57 -8.14 -5.25
C LEU A 25 0.65 -9.64 -5.01
N TYR A 26 -0.05 -10.18 -4.00
CA TYR A 26 -0.02 -11.62 -3.71
C TYR A 26 -0.57 -12.45 -4.88
N THR A 27 -1.64 -11.97 -5.49
CA THR A 27 -2.22 -12.58 -6.69
C THR A 27 -1.20 -12.63 -7.83
N TYR A 28 -0.48 -11.52 -8.06
CA TYR A 28 0.59 -11.42 -9.04
C TYR A 28 1.75 -12.36 -8.71
N LEU A 29 2.20 -12.36 -7.45
CA LEU A 29 3.33 -13.19 -7.01
C LEU A 29 3.04 -14.68 -7.16
N ILE A 30 1.83 -15.15 -6.81
CA ILE A 30 1.43 -16.56 -7.01
C ILE A 30 1.46 -16.90 -8.50
N ALA A 31 0.87 -16.07 -9.36
CA ALA A 31 0.87 -16.34 -10.79
C ALA A 31 2.30 -16.39 -11.35
N LYS A 32 3.12 -15.39 -11.05
CA LYS A 32 4.46 -15.27 -11.63
C LYS A 32 5.47 -16.26 -11.07
N HIS A 33 5.29 -16.71 -9.83
CA HIS A 33 6.11 -17.77 -9.24
C HIS A 33 5.95 -19.09 -10.00
N GLU A 34 4.75 -19.38 -10.48
CA GLU A 34 4.38 -20.61 -11.18
C GLU A 34 4.32 -20.45 -12.72
N ASP A 35 4.97 -19.42 -13.28
CA ASP A 35 4.91 -19.08 -14.71
C ASP A 35 3.46 -19.01 -15.26
N GLY A 36 2.54 -18.59 -14.41
CA GLY A 36 1.10 -18.50 -14.64
C GLY A 36 0.66 -17.14 -15.21
N ASP A 37 -0.68 -16.99 -15.34
CA ASP A 37 -1.31 -15.78 -15.81
C ASP A 37 -1.93 -14.97 -14.67
N PHE A 38 -1.65 -13.69 -14.63
CA PHE A 38 -2.26 -12.70 -13.76
C PHE A 38 -3.29 -11.88 -14.54
N ILE A 39 -4.56 -12.01 -14.19
CA ILE A 39 -5.70 -11.42 -14.90
C ILE A 39 -6.21 -10.19 -14.15
N LEU A 40 -6.52 -9.11 -14.87
CA LEU A 40 -7.25 -7.97 -14.34
C LEU A 40 -8.74 -8.10 -14.76
N ARG A 41 -9.64 -8.22 -13.79
CA ARG A 41 -11.09 -8.21 -14.00
C ARG A 41 -11.70 -7.02 -13.25
N ILE A 42 -12.54 -6.25 -13.90
CA ILE A 42 -13.24 -5.11 -13.30
C ILE A 42 -14.62 -5.55 -12.81
N GLU A 43 -14.86 -5.41 -11.51
CA GLU A 43 -16.11 -5.77 -10.86
C GLU A 43 -16.94 -4.53 -10.57
N ASP A 44 -17.74 -4.13 -11.55
CA ASP A 44 -18.57 -2.93 -11.59
C ASP A 44 -20.08 -3.20 -11.54
N THR A 45 -20.49 -4.36 -10.99
CA THR A 45 -21.91 -4.71 -10.85
C THR A 45 -22.69 -3.83 -9.89
N ASP A 46 -22.00 -3.10 -9.01
CA ASP A 46 -22.56 -2.08 -8.13
C ASP A 46 -22.37 -0.69 -8.78
N GLN A 47 -23.33 -0.32 -9.62
CA GLN A 47 -23.31 0.92 -10.38
C GLN A 47 -23.42 2.19 -9.50
N GLU A 48 -23.95 2.07 -8.28
CA GLU A 48 -24.06 3.19 -7.34
C GLU A 48 -22.70 3.59 -6.74
N ARG A 49 -21.75 2.67 -6.68
CA ARG A 49 -20.40 2.89 -6.16
C ARG A 49 -19.37 3.24 -7.22
N PHE A 50 -19.77 3.27 -8.47
CA PHE A 50 -18.85 3.62 -9.56
C PHE A 50 -18.34 5.07 -9.39
N VAL A 51 -17.00 5.23 -9.45
CA VAL A 51 -16.33 6.54 -9.40
C VAL A 51 -15.64 6.78 -10.73
N GLU A 52 -15.97 7.88 -11.39
CA GLU A 52 -15.32 8.29 -12.63
C GLU A 52 -13.81 8.45 -12.42
N GLY A 53 -12.99 7.95 -13.35
CA GLY A 53 -11.53 7.96 -13.26
C GLY A 53 -10.91 6.88 -12.35
N ALA A 54 -11.71 6.08 -11.63
CA ALA A 54 -11.18 5.02 -10.78
C ALA A 54 -10.43 3.93 -11.56
N LEU A 55 -10.84 3.65 -12.78
CA LEU A 55 -10.14 2.70 -13.66
C LEU A 55 -8.72 3.18 -14.00
N ASP A 56 -8.56 4.46 -14.31
CA ASP A 56 -7.24 5.05 -14.60
C ASP A 56 -6.31 4.95 -13.39
N ILE A 57 -6.86 5.11 -12.19
CA ILE A 57 -6.11 4.92 -10.94
C ILE A 57 -5.64 3.47 -10.81
N ILE A 58 -6.51 2.49 -11.05
CA ILE A 58 -6.17 1.06 -10.99
C ILE A 58 -5.05 0.76 -11.98
N TYR A 59 -5.19 1.13 -13.26
CA TYR A 59 -4.16 0.90 -14.28
C TYR A 59 -2.83 1.57 -13.93
N ARG A 60 -2.88 2.83 -13.50
CA ARG A 60 -1.69 3.57 -13.10
C ARG A 60 -0.98 2.90 -11.93
N THR A 61 -1.71 2.55 -10.86
CA THR A 61 -1.14 1.91 -9.68
C THR A 61 -0.51 0.56 -10.02
N LEU A 62 -1.18 -0.28 -10.80
CA LEU A 62 -0.62 -1.55 -11.24
C LEU A 62 0.65 -1.36 -12.09
N LYS A 63 0.62 -0.41 -13.02
CA LYS A 63 1.78 -0.09 -13.86
C LYS A 63 2.97 0.43 -13.05
N GLU A 64 2.75 1.39 -12.17
CA GLU A 64 3.78 1.97 -11.30
C GLU A 64 4.37 0.94 -10.36
N SER A 65 3.52 0.05 -9.81
CA SER A 65 3.94 -1.04 -8.91
C SER A 65 4.61 -2.22 -9.65
N GLY A 66 4.67 -2.19 -10.99
CA GLY A 66 5.23 -3.28 -11.79
C GLY A 66 4.32 -4.52 -11.90
N LEU A 67 3.09 -4.46 -11.42
CA LEU A 67 2.13 -5.57 -11.42
C LEU A 67 1.39 -5.66 -12.77
N VAL A 68 2.14 -5.96 -13.82
CA VAL A 68 1.61 -6.00 -15.19
C VAL A 68 0.76 -7.26 -15.40
N HIS A 69 -0.52 -7.07 -15.73
CA HIS A 69 -1.43 -8.18 -16.03
C HIS A 69 -1.16 -8.78 -17.42
N ASP A 70 -1.43 -10.06 -17.55
CA ASP A 70 -1.30 -10.82 -18.81
C ASP A 70 -2.56 -10.69 -19.66
N GLU A 71 -3.73 -10.60 -19.01
CA GLU A 71 -5.04 -10.44 -19.61
C GLU A 71 -5.86 -9.42 -18.83
N GLY A 72 -6.73 -8.70 -19.52
CA GLY A 72 -7.60 -7.69 -18.90
C GLY A 72 -8.41 -6.94 -19.94
N PRO A 73 -9.14 -5.87 -19.56
CA PRO A 73 -9.98 -5.12 -20.49
C PRO A 73 -9.23 -4.50 -21.68
N ASP A 74 -7.94 -4.21 -21.49
CA ASP A 74 -7.04 -3.64 -22.49
C ASP A 74 -6.17 -4.70 -23.20
N LYS A 75 -6.25 -5.97 -22.78
CA LYS A 75 -5.42 -7.06 -23.29
C LYS A 75 -6.18 -8.38 -23.28
N ASP A 76 -6.87 -8.68 -24.36
CA ASP A 76 -7.70 -9.88 -24.47
C ASP A 76 -6.85 -11.17 -24.52
N GLY A 77 -7.20 -12.13 -23.64
CA GLY A 77 -6.66 -13.49 -23.60
C GLY A 77 -7.64 -14.56 -24.10
N GLY A 78 -8.79 -14.16 -24.65
CA GLY A 78 -9.80 -15.06 -25.23
C GLY A 78 -10.89 -15.53 -24.24
N VAL A 79 -10.92 -14.99 -23.01
CA VAL A 79 -11.95 -15.30 -22.00
C VAL A 79 -12.76 -14.07 -21.59
N GLY A 80 -12.60 -12.97 -22.32
CA GLY A 80 -13.32 -11.71 -22.11
C GLY A 80 -14.83 -11.82 -22.36
N PRO A 81 -15.57 -10.71 -22.15
CA PRO A 81 -15.13 -9.42 -21.60
C PRO A 81 -14.58 -9.54 -20.17
N TYR A 82 -13.67 -8.62 -19.79
CA TYR A 82 -13.07 -8.59 -18.44
C TYR A 82 -13.73 -7.54 -17.54
N VAL A 83 -14.84 -6.94 -17.98
CA VAL A 83 -15.67 -6.01 -17.23
C VAL A 83 -17.03 -6.66 -16.98
N GLN A 84 -17.47 -6.71 -15.74
CA GLN A 84 -18.68 -7.46 -15.38
C GLN A 84 -19.96 -6.85 -15.99
N SER A 85 -20.06 -5.53 -16.08
CA SER A 85 -21.21 -4.88 -16.75
C SER A 85 -21.32 -5.26 -18.23
N GLU A 86 -20.18 -5.41 -18.93
CA GLU A 86 -20.17 -5.87 -20.32
C GLU A 86 -20.62 -7.34 -20.46
N ARG A 87 -20.20 -8.21 -19.53
CA ARG A 87 -20.66 -9.61 -19.44
C ARG A 87 -22.16 -9.67 -19.15
N ASN A 88 -22.64 -8.80 -18.27
CA ASN A 88 -24.07 -8.69 -17.96
C ASN A 88 -24.88 -8.25 -19.17
N ALA A 89 -24.38 -7.28 -19.95
CA ALA A 89 -25.05 -6.83 -21.20
C ALA A 89 -25.16 -7.95 -22.25
N GLN A 90 -24.27 -8.96 -22.22
CA GLN A 90 -24.36 -10.15 -23.06
C GLN A 90 -25.34 -11.21 -22.52
N GLY A 91 -26.02 -10.96 -21.40
CA GLY A 91 -26.96 -11.90 -20.78
C GLY A 91 -26.28 -13.10 -20.08
N LEU A 92 -24.96 -13.04 -19.88
CA LEU A 92 -24.17 -14.17 -19.42
C LEU A 92 -24.65 -14.69 -18.04
N TYR A 93 -24.79 -13.81 -17.08
CA TYR A 93 -25.17 -14.20 -15.72
C TYR A 93 -26.61 -14.70 -15.64
N LEU A 94 -27.53 -14.06 -16.37
CA LEU A 94 -28.92 -14.51 -16.41
C LEU A 94 -29.02 -15.93 -16.96
N LYS A 95 -28.29 -16.26 -18.02
CA LYS A 95 -28.23 -17.60 -18.60
C LYS A 95 -27.84 -18.66 -17.56
N TYR A 96 -26.82 -18.39 -16.74
CA TYR A 96 -26.39 -19.35 -15.70
C TYR A 96 -27.38 -19.40 -14.53
N ALA A 97 -28.01 -18.27 -14.18
CA ALA A 97 -29.05 -18.27 -13.17
C ALA A 97 -30.30 -19.08 -13.60
N GLU A 98 -30.71 -18.95 -14.87
CA GLU A 98 -31.81 -19.75 -15.47
C GLU A 98 -31.45 -21.23 -15.49
N GLN A 99 -30.20 -21.60 -15.82
CA GLN A 99 -29.75 -22.98 -15.73
C GLN A 99 -29.92 -23.55 -14.32
N LEU A 100 -29.58 -22.81 -13.27
CA LEU A 100 -29.80 -23.25 -11.89
C LEU A 100 -31.31 -23.38 -11.53
N ILE A 101 -32.15 -22.52 -12.11
CA ILE A 101 -33.62 -22.64 -11.94
C ILE A 101 -34.10 -23.96 -12.60
N GLU A 102 -33.66 -24.27 -13.80
CA GLU A 102 -34.01 -25.50 -14.50
C GLU A 102 -33.55 -26.75 -13.73
N GLN A 103 -32.43 -26.69 -13.05
CA GLN A 103 -31.90 -27.77 -12.20
C GLN A 103 -32.60 -27.88 -10.84
N GLY A 104 -33.33 -26.86 -10.41
CA GLY A 104 -33.98 -26.80 -9.10
C GLY A 104 -33.10 -26.22 -7.99
N ASP A 105 -31.90 -25.75 -8.34
CA ASP A 105 -30.92 -25.15 -7.42
C ASP A 105 -31.13 -23.64 -7.23
N ALA A 106 -32.03 -23.03 -8.00
CA ALA A 106 -32.41 -21.61 -7.86
C ALA A 106 -33.92 -21.44 -8.13
N TYR A 107 -34.47 -20.29 -7.73
CA TYR A 107 -35.88 -19.98 -7.90
C TYR A 107 -36.13 -18.47 -7.97
N TYR A 108 -37.28 -18.07 -8.56
CA TYR A 108 -37.77 -16.71 -8.58
C TYR A 108 -38.34 -16.29 -7.23
N CYS A 109 -37.98 -15.17 -6.72
CA CYS A 109 -38.50 -14.59 -5.49
C CYS A 109 -39.16 -13.23 -5.76
N PHE A 110 -40.47 -13.18 -5.49
CA PHE A 110 -41.34 -12.00 -5.73
C PHE A 110 -41.66 -11.25 -4.43
N CYS A 111 -40.97 -11.54 -3.33
CA CYS A 111 -41.16 -10.84 -2.06
C CYS A 111 -40.79 -9.37 -2.17
N ASP A 112 -41.68 -8.49 -1.72
CA ASP A 112 -41.43 -7.07 -1.60
C ASP A 112 -40.58 -6.74 -0.35
N LYS A 113 -40.18 -5.47 -0.27
CA LYS A 113 -39.35 -4.97 0.81
C LYS A 113 -40.03 -5.08 2.18
N GLU A 114 -41.34 -4.82 2.23
CA GLU A 114 -42.14 -4.84 3.47
C GLU A 114 -42.18 -6.25 4.06
N ARG A 115 -42.42 -7.28 3.21
CA ARG A 115 -42.35 -8.66 3.63
C ARG A 115 -40.97 -9.08 4.13
N LEU A 116 -39.90 -8.69 3.40
CA LEU A 116 -38.54 -9.04 3.81
C LEU A 116 -38.16 -8.36 5.13
N GLU A 117 -38.61 -7.12 5.36
CA GLU A 117 -38.42 -6.42 6.63
C GLU A 117 -39.16 -7.08 7.79
N SER A 118 -40.29 -7.69 7.53
CA SER A 118 -41.04 -8.44 8.56
C SER A 118 -40.31 -9.70 9.07
N LEU A 119 -39.36 -10.22 8.30
CA LEU A 119 -38.52 -11.39 8.66
C LEU A 119 -37.35 -11.04 9.56
N LYS A 120 -37.09 -9.75 9.79
CA LYS A 120 -35.98 -9.30 10.64
C LYS A 120 -36.20 -9.77 12.08
N SER A 121 -35.36 -10.65 12.55
CA SER A 121 -35.29 -11.02 13.97
C SER A 121 -34.11 -10.29 14.62
N LYS A 122 -34.36 -9.71 15.79
CA LYS A 122 -33.27 -9.17 16.60
C LYS A 122 -32.59 -10.32 17.33
N VAL A 123 -31.39 -10.68 16.91
CA VAL A 123 -30.52 -11.52 17.73
C VAL A 123 -29.86 -10.57 18.74
N SER A 124 -30.27 -10.69 20.00
CA SER A 124 -29.69 -9.91 21.10
C SER A 124 -28.36 -10.52 21.50
N ASP A 125 -27.27 -9.98 20.96
CA ASP A 125 -25.97 -10.10 21.60
C ASP A 125 -25.78 -8.93 22.59
N GLU A 126 -25.08 -9.15 23.70
CA GLU A 126 -24.85 -8.19 24.78
C GLU A 126 -24.12 -6.88 24.31
N ASP A 127 -23.64 -6.81 23.08
CA ASP A 127 -22.88 -5.70 22.48
C ASP A 127 -23.57 -4.99 21.29
N GLY A 128 -24.89 -4.89 21.27
CA GLY A 128 -25.62 -4.10 20.26
C GLY A 128 -26.03 -4.94 19.05
N GLY A 129 -27.12 -5.67 19.19
CA GLY A 129 -27.62 -6.69 18.30
C GLY A 129 -27.67 -6.31 16.82
N THR A 130 -27.03 -7.11 15.98
CA THR A 130 -27.12 -7.05 14.53
C THR A 130 -28.45 -7.62 14.08
N GLU A 131 -29.23 -6.88 13.28
CA GLU A 131 -30.46 -7.42 12.67
C GLU A 131 -30.06 -8.44 11.59
N ILE A 132 -30.37 -9.72 11.82
CA ILE A 132 -30.17 -10.78 10.83
C ILE A 132 -31.52 -11.06 10.16
N VAL A 133 -31.52 -11.03 8.82
CA VAL A 133 -32.66 -11.47 8.01
C VAL A 133 -32.34 -12.86 7.50
N VAL A 134 -33.01 -13.88 8.04
CA VAL A 134 -32.99 -15.21 7.45
C VAL A 134 -34.22 -15.33 6.55
N TYR A 135 -34.01 -15.52 5.26
CA TYR A 135 -35.10 -15.69 4.31
C TYR A 135 -35.75 -17.06 4.47
N ASP A 136 -37.10 -17.09 4.62
CA ASP A 136 -37.91 -18.25 4.95
C ASP A 136 -38.28 -19.14 3.75
N LYS A 137 -37.63 -18.97 2.60
CA LYS A 137 -37.84 -19.71 1.36
C LYS A 137 -39.30 -19.66 0.82
N HIS A 138 -40.05 -18.62 1.19
CA HIS A 138 -41.49 -18.51 0.84
C HIS A 138 -41.78 -18.73 -0.64
N CYS A 139 -40.97 -18.14 -1.54
CA CYS A 139 -41.21 -18.28 -2.97
C CYS A 139 -40.70 -19.58 -3.58
N LEU A 140 -39.95 -20.39 -2.85
CA LEU A 140 -39.46 -21.68 -3.33
C LEU A 140 -40.62 -22.66 -3.66
N HIS A 141 -41.76 -22.50 -2.98
CA HIS A 141 -42.90 -23.40 -3.08
C HIS A 141 -44.02 -22.88 -3.99
N LEU A 142 -43.78 -21.79 -4.74
CA LEU A 142 -44.73 -21.31 -5.74
C LEU A 142 -44.88 -22.31 -6.88
N SER A 143 -46.15 -22.52 -7.32
CA SER A 143 -46.42 -23.35 -8.48
C SER A 143 -45.88 -22.72 -9.77
N LYS A 144 -45.68 -23.54 -10.79
CA LYS A 144 -45.21 -23.05 -12.09
C LYS A 144 -46.17 -22.01 -12.69
N GLU A 145 -47.48 -22.23 -12.53
CA GLU A 145 -48.52 -21.33 -13.00
C GLU A 145 -48.48 -19.99 -12.29
N GLU A 146 -48.19 -19.97 -10.97
CA GLU A 146 -48.04 -18.73 -10.20
C GLU A 146 -46.79 -17.96 -10.61
N ILE A 147 -45.68 -18.66 -10.85
CA ILE A 147 -44.45 -18.07 -11.33
C ILE A 147 -44.66 -17.42 -12.70
N GLU A 148 -45.24 -18.18 -13.65
CA GLU A 148 -45.52 -17.69 -15.02
C GLU A 148 -46.48 -16.49 -14.99
N ALA A 149 -47.50 -16.50 -14.16
CA ALA A 149 -48.44 -15.38 -14.00
C ALA A 149 -47.77 -14.14 -13.44
N ASN A 150 -46.88 -14.28 -12.43
CA ASN A 150 -46.15 -13.18 -11.84
C ASN A 150 -45.15 -12.57 -12.86
N LEU A 151 -44.43 -13.41 -13.63
CA LEU A 151 -43.51 -12.94 -14.68
C LEU A 151 -44.27 -12.25 -15.81
N ALA A 152 -45.40 -12.81 -16.29
CA ALA A 152 -46.21 -12.22 -17.33
C ALA A 152 -46.84 -10.89 -16.90
N ALA A 153 -47.14 -10.70 -15.60
CA ALA A 153 -47.60 -9.46 -15.01
C ALA A 153 -46.46 -8.41 -14.83
N GLY A 154 -45.23 -8.74 -15.16
CA GLY A 154 -44.07 -7.84 -14.98
C GLY A 154 -43.74 -7.56 -13.51
N LYS A 155 -44.10 -8.47 -12.59
CA LYS A 155 -43.84 -8.25 -11.16
C LYS A 155 -42.36 -8.21 -10.86
N PRO A 156 -41.85 -7.20 -10.12
CA PRO A 156 -40.45 -7.15 -9.70
C PRO A 156 -40.06 -8.42 -8.99
N HIS A 157 -38.89 -8.96 -9.31
CA HIS A 157 -38.41 -10.20 -8.72
C HIS A 157 -36.88 -10.24 -8.68
N VAL A 158 -36.34 -11.15 -7.89
CA VAL A 158 -34.94 -11.53 -7.87
C VAL A 158 -34.81 -13.03 -8.11
N ILE A 159 -33.65 -13.51 -8.50
CA ILE A 159 -33.37 -14.96 -8.54
C ILE A 159 -32.52 -15.28 -7.32
N ARG A 160 -32.93 -16.26 -6.54
CA ARG A 160 -32.23 -16.76 -5.35
C ARG A 160 -31.67 -18.14 -5.57
N PHE A 161 -30.50 -18.40 -5.01
CA PHE A 161 -29.95 -19.74 -4.88
C PHE A 161 -30.68 -20.50 -3.75
N ASN A 162 -31.04 -21.74 -3.98
CA ASN A 162 -31.70 -22.60 -3.00
C ASN A 162 -30.64 -23.29 -2.13
N MET A 163 -30.20 -22.64 -1.05
CA MET A 163 -29.23 -23.23 -0.12
C MET A 163 -29.80 -24.45 0.59
N PRO A 164 -29.01 -25.53 0.75
CA PRO A 164 -29.43 -26.65 1.60
C PRO A 164 -29.53 -26.18 3.06
N THR A 165 -30.54 -26.72 3.78
CA THR A 165 -30.78 -26.38 5.19
C THR A 165 -30.25 -27.42 6.15
N GLU A 166 -30.00 -28.65 5.67
CA GLU A 166 -29.52 -29.77 6.49
C GLU A 166 -28.04 -30.08 6.20
N GLY A 167 -27.34 -30.61 7.20
CA GLY A 167 -25.96 -31.02 7.09
C GLY A 167 -24.96 -29.87 7.28
N THR A 168 -23.76 -30.03 6.77
CA THR A 168 -22.66 -29.06 6.88
C THR A 168 -21.97 -28.89 5.55
N THR A 169 -21.36 -27.71 5.34
CA THR A 169 -20.47 -27.42 4.21
C THR A 169 -19.07 -27.20 4.73
N THR A 170 -18.11 -27.96 4.22
CA THR A 170 -16.68 -27.82 4.53
C THR A 170 -15.95 -27.32 3.29
N PHE A 171 -15.04 -26.37 3.47
CA PHE A 171 -14.10 -25.94 2.44
C PHE A 171 -12.69 -25.84 3.02
N HIS A 172 -11.70 -26.00 2.14
CA HIS A 172 -10.30 -25.82 2.49
C HIS A 172 -9.82 -24.44 2.08
N ASP A 173 -9.12 -23.77 3.00
CA ASP A 173 -8.37 -22.54 2.74
C ASP A 173 -6.89 -22.80 3.05
N GLU A 174 -6.00 -22.42 2.14
CA GLU A 174 -4.57 -22.71 2.30
C GLU A 174 -3.95 -22.05 3.53
N ILE A 175 -4.55 -20.96 4.01
CA ILE A 175 -4.05 -20.23 5.18
C ILE A 175 -4.77 -20.66 6.45
N TYR A 176 -6.12 -20.76 6.40
CA TYR A 176 -6.92 -21.02 7.60
C TYR A 176 -7.19 -22.52 7.83
N GLY A 177 -6.96 -23.38 6.82
CA GLY A 177 -7.23 -24.82 6.88
C GLY A 177 -8.70 -25.13 6.61
N ASP A 178 -9.14 -26.29 7.05
CA ASP A 178 -10.53 -26.75 6.86
C ASP A 178 -11.50 -25.95 7.74
N ILE A 179 -12.52 -25.38 7.11
CA ILE A 179 -13.58 -24.61 7.77
C ILE A 179 -14.91 -25.29 7.47
N THR A 180 -15.64 -25.67 8.52
CA THR A 180 -16.94 -26.33 8.44
C THR A 180 -18.02 -25.43 9.03
N VAL A 181 -19.09 -25.22 8.27
CA VAL A 181 -20.22 -24.37 8.66
C VAL A 181 -21.52 -25.19 8.57
N PRO A 182 -22.44 -25.13 9.56
CA PRO A 182 -23.78 -25.71 9.44
C PRO A 182 -24.54 -25.07 8.27
N ASN A 183 -25.22 -25.87 7.46
CA ASN A 183 -25.96 -25.33 6.31
C ASN A 183 -27.14 -24.44 6.72
N GLU A 184 -27.68 -24.62 7.91
CA GLU A 184 -28.74 -23.77 8.48
C GLU A 184 -28.29 -22.30 8.69
N GLU A 185 -26.97 -22.03 8.75
CA GLU A 185 -26.39 -20.67 8.83
C GLU A 185 -26.21 -20.02 7.44
N LEU A 186 -26.41 -20.81 6.36
CA LEU A 186 -26.28 -20.33 4.99
C LEU A 186 -27.64 -19.84 4.48
N ASP A 187 -27.76 -18.53 4.26
CA ASP A 187 -28.97 -17.93 3.68
C ASP A 187 -29.03 -18.10 2.16
N ASP A 188 -30.26 -18.09 1.61
CA ASP A 188 -30.48 -18.12 0.16
C ASP A 188 -29.94 -16.83 -0.50
N LEU A 189 -28.80 -16.95 -1.16
CA LEU A 189 -28.16 -15.82 -1.86
C LEU A 189 -29.05 -15.29 -2.98
N ILE A 190 -29.11 -13.98 -3.13
CA ILE A 190 -29.60 -13.38 -4.38
C ILE A 190 -28.50 -13.57 -5.45
N LEU A 191 -28.84 -14.20 -6.55
CA LEU A 191 -27.99 -14.37 -7.72
C LEU A 191 -28.13 -13.18 -8.67
N ILE A 192 -29.39 -12.89 -9.08
CA ILE A 192 -29.74 -11.76 -9.95
C ILE A 192 -30.65 -10.80 -9.17
N LYS A 193 -30.30 -9.54 -9.16
CA LYS A 193 -31.05 -8.44 -8.55
C LYS A 193 -32.25 -8.06 -9.42
N SER A 194 -33.19 -7.30 -8.85
CA SER A 194 -34.39 -6.81 -9.57
C SER A 194 -34.08 -5.85 -10.72
N ASP A 195 -32.87 -5.26 -10.76
CA ASP A 195 -32.37 -4.45 -11.86
C ASP A 195 -31.74 -5.26 -13.00
N GLY A 196 -31.72 -6.61 -12.87
CA GLY A 196 -31.12 -7.52 -13.85
C GLY A 196 -29.61 -7.70 -13.75
N TYR A 197 -28.96 -7.03 -12.77
CA TYR A 197 -27.54 -7.24 -12.52
C TYR A 197 -27.31 -8.42 -11.56
N PRO A 198 -26.21 -9.18 -11.72
CA PRO A 198 -25.83 -10.19 -10.75
C PRO A 198 -25.38 -9.54 -9.45
N THR A 199 -25.48 -10.27 -8.35
CA THR A 199 -24.74 -9.90 -7.14
C THR A 199 -23.27 -10.25 -7.29
N TYR A 200 -22.41 -9.60 -6.52
CA TYR A 200 -20.99 -9.94 -6.42
C TYR A 200 -20.80 -11.46 -6.18
N ASN A 201 -21.57 -12.03 -5.25
CA ASN A 201 -21.44 -13.43 -4.84
C ASN A 201 -21.67 -14.43 -5.98
N PHE A 202 -22.48 -14.10 -6.95
CA PHE A 202 -22.74 -14.94 -8.11
C PHE A 202 -21.77 -14.64 -9.26
N ALA A 203 -21.59 -13.37 -9.59
CA ALA A 203 -20.74 -12.97 -10.69
C ALA A 203 -19.31 -13.48 -10.53
N ASN A 204 -18.73 -13.41 -9.32
CA ASN A 204 -17.36 -13.85 -9.10
C ASN A 204 -17.17 -15.36 -9.35
N VAL A 205 -18.15 -16.20 -8.97
CA VAL A 205 -18.11 -17.67 -9.20
C VAL A 205 -18.19 -18.00 -10.68
N VAL A 206 -19.15 -17.39 -11.39
CA VAL A 206 -19.32 -17.61 -12.83
C VAL A 206 -18.07 -17.14 -13.59
N ASP A 207 -17.55 -15.99 -13.26
CA ASP A 207 -16.37 -15.43 -13.94
C ASP A 207 -15.10 -16.22 -13.64
N ASP A 208 -14.89 -16.62 -12.39
CA ASP A 208 -13.72 -17.42 -11.99
C ASP A 208 -13.71 -18.75 -12.75
N HIS A 209 -14.87 -19.41 -12.89
CA HIS A 209 -14.98 -20.63 -13.70
C HIS A 209 -14.69 -20.36 -15.18
N LEU A 210 -15.36 -19.39 -15.79
CA LEU A 210 -15.25 -19.12 -17.23
C LEU A 210 -13.89 -18.57 -17.64
N MET A 211 -13.18 -17.90 -16.74
CA MET A 211 -11.82 -17.41 -16.94
C MET A 211 -10.77 -18.46 -16.56
N GLY A 212 -11.19 -19.64 -16.08
CA GLY A 212 -10.28 -20.73 -15.69
C GLY A 212 -9.39 -20.38 -14.51
N ILE A 213 -9.90 -19.60 -13.57
CA ILE A 213 -9.15 -19.19 -12.36
C ILE A 213 -8.88 -20.40 -11.49
N THR A 214 -7.62 -20.63 -11.16
CA THR A 214 -7.16 -21.76 -10.35
C THR A 214 -6.97 -21.37 -8.88
N HIS A 215 -6.58 -20.13 -8.61
CA HIS A 215 -6.32 -19.63 -7.25
C HIS A 215 -7.06 -18.32 -7.02
N VAL A 216 -7.85 -18.27 -5.96
CA VAL A 216 -8.63 -17.11 -5.54
C VAL A 216 -7.99 -16.49 -4.32
N VAL A 217 -7.30 -15.37 -4.52
CA VAL A 217 -6.69 -14.57 -3.44
C VAL A 217 -7.61 -13.41 -3.11
N ARG A 218 -7.95 -13.22 -1.83
CA ARG A 218 -8.80 -12.11 -1.35
C ARG A 218 -8.69 -11.91 0.17
N GLY A 219 -9.32 -10.88 0.72
CA GLY A 219 -9.32 -10.62 2.16
C GLY A 219 -10.10 -11.67 2.95
N ASN A 220 -9.75 -11.83 4.22
CA ASN A 220 -10.39 -12.81 5.12
C ASN A 220 -11.86 -12.49 5.45
N GLU A 221 -12.36 -11.31 5.12
CA GLU A 221 -13.77 -10.94 5.21
C GLU A 221 -14.69 -11.84 4.36
N TYR A 222 -14.13 -12.50 3.36
CA TYR A 222 -14.87 -13.44 2.49
C TYR A 222 -14.90 -14.89 2.99
N LEU A 223 -14.23 -15.21 4.10
CA LEU A 223 -14.26 -16.58 4.67
C LEU A 223 -15.67 -17.06 4.97
N SER A 224 -16.52 -16.19 5.52
CA SER A 224 -17.93 -16.52 5.80
C SER A 224 -18.79 -16.71 4.55
N SER A 225 -18.35 -16.21 3.40
CA SER A 225 -19.06 -16.36 2.12
C SER A 225 -18.57 -17.56 1.30
N ALA A 226 -17.37 -18.05 1.55
CA ALA A 226 -16.77 -19.15 0.79
C ALA A 226 -17.62 -20.42 0.76
N PRO A 227 -18.30 -20.87 1.86
CA PRO A 227 -19.19 -22.02 1.81
C PRO A 227 -20.32 -21.84 0.79
N LYS A 228 -20.86 -20.62 0.68
CA LYS A 228 -21.95 -20.29 -0.27
C LYS A 228 -21.47 -20.38 -1.71
N TYR A 229 -20.23 -19.96 -1.98
CA TYR A 229 -19.62 -20.08 -3.32
C TYR A 229 -19.43 -21.55 -3.71
N ASN A 230 -18.96 -22.38 -2.76
CA ASN A 230 -18.80 -23.82 -2.99
C ASN A 230 -20.11 -24.47 -3.38
N LYS A 231 -21.24 -24.10 -2.76
CA LYS A 231 -22.55 -24.61 -3.16
C LYS A 231 -22.94 -24.24 -4.59
N ILE A 232 -22.55 -23.07 -5.06
CA ILE A 232 -22.78 -22.67 -6.47
C ILE A 232 -21.89 -23.51 -7.40
N TYR A 233 -20.59 -23.71 -7.07
CA TYR A 233 -19.71 -24.59 -7.84
C TYR A 233 -20.23 -26.01 -7.90
N GLU A 234 -20.68 -26.56 -6.74
CA GLU A 234 -21.26 -27.90 -6.65
C GLU A 234 -22.52 -28.07 -7.53
N ALA A 235 -23.45 -27.08 -7.51
CA ALA A 235 -24.66 -27.10 -8.31
C ALA A 235 -24.39 -27.13 -9.82
N PHE A 236 -23.33 -26.45 -10.26
CA PHE A 236 -22.90 -26.53 -11.67
C PHE A 236 -22.02 -27.75 -11.99
N GLY A 237 -21.54 -28.48 -11.00
CA GLY A 237 -20.57 -29.56 -11.18
C GLY A 237 -19.19 -29.03 -11.59
N TRP A 238 -18.86 -27.81 -11.18
CA TRP A 238 -17.57 -27.16 -11.47
C TRP A 238 -16.53 -27.42 -10.39
N ASP A 239 -15.26 -27.46 -10.78
CA ASP A 239 -14.16 -27.54 -9.82
C ASP A 239 -14.06 -26.26 -9.01
N VAL A 240 -13.89 -26.41 -7.68
CA VAL A 240 -13.68 -25.29 -6.77
C VAL A 240 -12.22 -24.84 -6.86
N PRO A 241 -11.93 -23.54 -7.03
CA PRO A 241 -10.55 -23.04 -7.05
C PRO A 241 -9.90 -23.14 -5.67
N ILE A 242 -8.58 -23.09 -5.62
CA ILE A 242 -7.79 -23.00 -4.40
C ILE A 242 -8.03 -21.63 -3.75
N TYR A 243 -8.44 -21.62 -2.48
CA TYR A 243 -8.67 -20.39 -1.72
C TYR A 243 -7.45 -19.98 -0.91
N VAL A 244 -7.07 -18.72 -1.02
CA VAL A 244 -5.99 -18.08 -0.25
C VAL A 244 -6.54 -16.79 0.35
N HIS A 245 -7.01 -16.83 1.60
CA HIS A 245 -7.53 -15.64 2.27
C HIS A 245 -6.44 -14.91 3.04
N CYS A 246 -6.22 -13.64 2.68
CA CYS A 246 -5.24 -12.78 3.31
C CYS A 246 -5.71 -12.30 4.68
N PRO A 247 -4.84 -12.23 5.71
CA PRO A 247 -5.21 -11.72 7.02
C PRO A 247 -5.59 -10.23 6.96
N LEU A 248 -6.34 -9.76 7.95
CA LEU A 248 -6.69 -8.34 8.07
C LEU A 248 -5.43 -7.47 8.24
N ILE A 249 -5.44 -6.27 7.67
CA ILE A 249 -4.44 -5.22 8.01
C ILE A 249 -5.08 -4.29 9.04
N THR A 250 -4.37 -4.09 10.15
CA THR A 250 -4.79 -3.21 11.25
C THR A 250 -3.82 -2.06 11.44
N ASP A 251 -4.26 -1.04 12.14
CA ASP A 251 -3.39 -0.01 12.71
C ASP A 251 -2.68 -0.53 13.98
N GLU A 252 -1.85 0.31 14.60
CA GLU A 252 -1.13 0.01 15.84
C GLU A 252 -2.07 -0.29 17.04
N ASN A 253 -3.33 0.15 16.97
CA ASN A 253 -4.36 -0.10 17.97
C ASN A 253 -5.20 -1.35 17.66
N HIS A 254 -4.76 -2.19 16.73
CA HIS A 254 -5.46 -3.38 16.26
C HIS A 254 -6.86 -3.12 15.66
N LYS A 255 -7.13 -1.88 15.23
CA LYS A 255 -8.34 -1.55 14.50
C LYS A 255 -8.09 -1.67 13.00
N LYS A 256 -9.11 -2.07 12.23
CA LYS A 256 -9.02 -2.14 10.77
C LYS A 256 -8.46 -0.84 10.19
N LEU A 257 -7.41 -0.93 9.39
CA LEU A 257 -6.81 0.22 8.72
C LEU A 257 -7.87 0.95 7.89
N SER A 258 -8.05 2.24 8.11
CA SER A 258 -9.10 3.04 7.50
C SER A 258 -8.55 4.27 6.79
N LYS A 259 -9.32 4.83 5.85
CA LYS A 259 -8.97 6.05 5.10
C LYS A 259 -8.68 7.27 6.01
N ARG A 260 -9.15 7.26 7.26
CA ARG A 260 -8.91 8.37 8.21
C ARG A 260 -7.47 8.42 8.74
N CYS A 261 -6.70 7.35 8.57
CA CYS A 261 -5.30 7.30 9.03
C CYS A 261 -4.33 8.07 8.13
N GLY A 262 -4.75 8.55 6.94
CA GLY A 262 -3.92 9.35 6.02
C GLY A 262 -2.82 8.59 5.26
N HIS A 263 -2.66 7.28 5.49
CA HIS A 263 -1.69 6.39 4.81
C HIS A 263 -2.31 5.03 4.49
N SER A 264 -3.60 5.07 4.13
CA SER A 264 -4.34 3.85 3.85
C SER A 264 -4.41 3.49 2.37
N SER A 265 -3.97 4.37 1.47
CA SER A 265 -3.91 4.11 0.03
C SER A 265 -2.49 4.23 -0.53
N TYR A 266 -2.24 3.57 -1.66
CA TYR A 266 -0.98 3.68 -2.40
C TYR A 266 -0.68 5.14 -2.75
N GLU A 267 -1.67 5.85 -3.27
CA GLU A 267 -1.52 7.25 -3.69
C GLU A 267 -1.15 8.15 -2.51
N ASP A 268 -1.77 7.95 -1.33
CA ASP A 268 -1.44 8.72 -0.12
C ASP A 268 0.05 8.53 0.27
N LEU A 269 0.57 7.31 0.13
CA LEU A 269 1.98 7.02 0.44
C LEU A 269 2.92 7.68 -0.56
N ILE A 270 2.62 7.61 -1.87
CA ILE A 270 3.44 8.27 -2.90
C ILE A 270 3.42 9.79 -2.72
N GLU A 271 2.26 10.39 -2.44
CA GLU A 271 2.12 11.84 -2.14
C GLU A 271 2.94 12.24 -0.90
N GLN A 272 3.12 11.35 0.08
CA GLN A 272 3.97 11.55 1.26
C GLN A 272 5.47 11.36 0.99
N GLY A 273 5.87 11.03 -0.24
CA GLY A 273 7.27 10.92 -0.63
C GLY A 273 7.90 9.54 -0.44
N PHE A 274 7.08 8.49 -0.30
CA PHE A 274 7.56 7.12 -0.39
C PHE A 274 7.84 6.72 -1.83
N VAL A 275 8.79 5.82 -2.04
CA VAL A 275 9.08 5.25 -3.36
C VAL A 275 8.26 3.98 -3.57
N THR A 276 7.80 3.77 -4.79
CA THR A 276 6.93 2.63 -5.13
C THR A 276 7.55 1.29 -4.74
N GLU A 277 8.83 1.10 -5.01
CA GLU A 277 9.55 -0.14 -4.72
C GLU A 277 9.53 -0.47 -3.22
N ALA A 278 9.69 0.54 -2.36
CA ALA A 278 9.60 0.38 -0.92
C ALA A 278 8.17 0.03 -0.47
N VAL A 279 7.16 0.70 -1.04
CA VAL A 279 5.74 0.42 -0.74
C VAL A 279 5.38 -0.99 -1.14
N VAL A 280 5.76 -1.45 -2.33
CA VAL A 280 5.49 -2.81 -2.82
C VAL A 280 6.15 -3.85 -1.93
N ASN A 281 7.44 -3.67 -1.61
CA ASN A 281 8.16 -4.59 -0.73
C ASN A 281 7.54 -4.62 0.68
N TYR A 282 7.24 -3.47 1.26
CA TYR A 282 6.61 -3.39 2.58
C TYR A 282 5.25 -4.09 2.61
N VAL A 283 4.43 -3.85 1.58
CA VAL A 283 3.11 -4.48 1.44
C VAL A 283 3.21 -6.00 1.29
N ALA A 284 4.27 -6.51 0.63
CA ALA A 284 4.53 -7.95 0.57
C ALA A 284 4.76 -8.56 1.95
N LEU A 285 5.42 -7.84 2.87
CA LEU A 285 5.68 -8.31 4.23
C LEU A 285 4.48 -8.17 5.18
N LEU A 286 3.37 -7.55 4.75
CA LEU A 286 2.16 -7.43 5.57
C LEU A 286 1.37 -8.75 5.58
N GLY A 287 1.77 -9.66 6.47
CA GLY A 287 1.13 -10.95 6.66
C GLY A 287 1.83 -12.11 5.97
N TRP A 288 2.98 -11.88 5.33
CA TRP A 288 3.86 -12.91 4.80
C TRP A 288 5.27 -12.76 5.38
N SER A 289 5.98 -13.88 5.56
CA SER A 289 7.35 -13.91 6.06
C SER A 289 8.23 -14.72 5.12
N PRO A 290 9.34 -14.14 4.60
CA PRO A 290 10.28 -14.86 3.74
C PRO A 290 11.01 -15.96 4.50
N GLU A 291 11.68 -16.84 3.78
CA GLU A 291 12.68 -17.72 4.36
C GLU A 291 13.93 -16.91 4.72
N GLY A 292 14.40 -17.05 5.96
CA GLY A 292 15.54 -16.27 6.48
C GLY A 292 15.17 -14.89 6.99
N ASN A 293 16.13 -13.95 6.96
CA ASN A 293 16.03 -12.63 7.58
C ASN A 293 16.07 -11.48 6.56
N GLN A 294 15.93 -11.76 5.28
CA GLN A 294 15.90 -10.72 4.26
C GLN A 294 14.60 -9.92 4.37
N GLU A 295 14.71 -8.59 4.35
CA GLU A 295 13.56 -7.69 4.40
C GLU A 295 13.47 -6.77 3.17
N ILE A 296 14.57 -6.57 2.45
CA ILE A 296 14.61 -5.72 1.25
C ILE A 296 14.66 -6.61 0.01
N PHE A 297 13.65 -6.49 -0.86
CA PHE A 297 13.45 -7.31 -2.04
C PHE A 297 13.09 -6.44 -3.26
N SER A 298 13.68 -6.69 -4.39
CA SER A 298 13.10 -6.28 -5.66
C SER A 298 11.83 -7.08 -5.95
N LEU A 299 10.99 -6.61 -6.88
CA LEU A 299 9.79 -7.35 -7.30
C LEU A 299 10.14 -8.73 -7.87
N GLU A 300 11.25 -8.84 -8.61
CA GLU A 300 11.73 -10.11 -9.17
C GLU A 300 12.17 -11.09 -8.07
N GLU A 301 12.82 -10.58 -7.02
CA GLU A 301 13.19 -11.39 -5.85
C GLU A 301 11.95 -11.83 -5.07
N LEU A 302 10.93 -10.96 -4.93
CA LEU A 302 9.65 -11.32 -4.33
C LEU A 302 8.97 -12.44 -5.11
N VAL A 303 8.92 -12.38 -6.45
CA VAL A 303 8.36 -13.45 -7.30
C VAL A 303 9.04 -14.78 -7.01
N LYS A 304 10.36 -14.80 -6.83
CA LYS A 304 11.12 -16.04 -6.56
C LYS A 304 10.95 -16.57 -5.13
N ALA A 305 10.81 -15.66 -4.17
CA ALA A 305 10.78 -15.99 -2.76
C ALA A 305 9.38 -16.25 -2.21
N PHE A 306 8.33 -15.81 -2.91
CA PHE A 306 6.98 -15.82 -2.38
C PHE A 306 6.41 -17.24 -2.36
N ASP A 307 6.06 -17.70 -1.15
CA ASP A 307 5.31 -18.91 -0.88
C ASP A 307 4.12 -18.54 0.01
N PHE A 308 2.91 -18.69 -0.50
CA PHE A 308 1.70 -18.32 0.24
C PHE A 308 1.45 -19.19 1.47
N HIS A 309 2.01 -20.41 1.57
CA HIS A 309 1.94 -21.23 2.78
C HIS A 309 2.70 -20.60 3.97
N ARG A 310 3.53 -19.59 3.70
CA ARG A 310 4.23 -18.81 4.74
C ARG A 310 3.46 -17.55 5.17
N MET A 311 2.20 -17.41 4.73
CA MET A 311 1.32 -16.35 5.22
C MET A 311 0.83 -16.65 6.64
N ASN A 312 0.70 -15.59 7.44
CA ASN A 312 0.22 -15.69 8.82
C ASN A 312 -1.32 -15.63 8.86
N LYS A 313 -1.92 -16.33 9.83
CA LYS A 313 -3.37 -16.23 10.11
C LYS A 313 -3.75 -14.96 10.85
N SER A 314 -2.83 -14.45 11.66
CA SER A 314 -3.06 -13.28 12.51
C SER A 314 -3.07 -11.98 11.70
N PRO A 315 -3.85 -10.96 12.12
CA PRO A 315 -3.83 -9.66 11.51
C PRO A 315 -2.42 -9.08 11.42
N ALA A 316 -2.11 -8.42 10.30
CA ALA A 316 -0.85 -7.73 10.10
C ALA A 316 -0.98 -6.27 10.54
N VAL A 317 -0.08 -5.80 11.40
CA VAL A 317 -0.07 -4.41 11.86
C VAL A 317 0.68 -3.55 10.85
N PHE A 318 0.05 -2.47 10.40
CA PHE A 318 0.69 -1.46 9.56
C PHE A 318 1.57 -0.56 10.42
N ASP A 319 2.89 -0.71 10.28
CA ASP A 319 3.93 0.03 10.99
C ASP A 319 4.57 1.07 10.06
N LEU A 320 4.22 2.34 10.26
CA LEU A 320 4.74 3.45 9.45
C LEU A 320 6.24 3.66 9.69
N GLY A 321 6.75 3.40 10.89
CA GLY A 321 8.17 3.51 11.21
C GLY A 321 9.00 2.49 10.42
N LYS A 322 8.51 1.23 10.35
CA LYS A 322 9.15 0.21 9.53
C LYS A 322 9.11 0.58 8.04
N LEU A 323 8.00 1.09 7.54
CA LEU A 323 7.90 1.53 6.13
C LEU A 323 8.89 2.68 5.84
N LYS A 324 9.01 3.67 6.73
CA LYS A 324 9.98 4.77 6.59
C LYS A 324 11.42 4.25 6.55
N TRP A 325 11.78 3.39 7.49
CA TRP A 325 13.11 2.76 7.50
C TRP A 325 13.39 2.02 6.18
N MET A 326 12.47 1.18 5.72
CA MET A 326 12.62 0.48 4.44
C MET A 326 12.79 1.46 3.28
N ASN A 327 11.97 2.49 3.24
CA ASN A 327 12.04 3.53 2.20
C ASN A 327 13.41 4.22 2.18
N GLY A 328 13.96 4.53 3.36
CA GLY A 328 15.32 5.05 3.50
C GLY A 328 16.39 4.12 2.91
N GLU A 329 16.25 2.80 3.07
CA GLU A 329 17.18 1.83 2.46
C GLU A 329 17.08 1.84 0.92
N TYR A 330 15.86 1.93 0.35
CA TYR A 330 15.69 2.08 -1.10
C TYR A 330 16.25 3.41 -1.62
N ILE A 331 16.06 4.53 -0.90
CA ILE A 331 16.65 5.82 -1.26
C ILE A 331 18.18 5.75 -1.25
N LYS A 332 18.79 5.14 -0.23
CA LYS A 332 20.25 4.96 -0.14
C LYS A 332 20.79 4.12 -1.29
N ALA A 333 20.09 3.06 -1.68
CA ALA A 333 20.49 2.19 -2.78
C ALA A 333 20.22 2.76 -4.18
N MET A 334 19.35 3.78 -4.28
CA MET A 334 18.96 4.40 -5.56
C MET A 334 20.18 4.99 -6.28
N ASP A 335 20.24 4.88 -7.61
CA ASP A 335 21.20 5.61 -8.43
C ASP A 335 21.11 7.10 -8.16
N PHE A 336 22.27 7.80 -8.17
CA PHE A 336 22.31 9.19 -7.77
C PHE A 336 21.53 10.13 -8.71
N ASP A 337 21.60 9.91 -10.02
CA ASP A 337 20.89 10.77 -10.96
C ASP A 337 19.37 10.59 -10.83
N LYS A 338 18.88 9.38 -10.63
CA LYS A 338 17.47 9.10 -10.32
C LYS A 338 17.03 9.71 -8.99
N PHE A 339 17.90 9.65 -8.00
CA PHE A 339 17.64 10.30 -6.71
C PHE A 339 17.55 11.81 -6.88
N TYR A 340 18.52 12.43 -7.59
CA TYR A 340 18.56 13.86 -7.80
C TYR A 340 17.33 14.38 -8.56
N GLU A 341 16.90 13.66 -9.61
CA GLU A 341 15.69 14.00 -10.36
C GLU A 341 14.46 14.14 -9.46
N ARG A 342 14.32 13.24 -8.49
CA ARG A 342 13.21 13.28 -7.51
C ARG A 342 13.44 14.33 -6.41
N ALA A 343 14.68 14.49 -5.96
CA ALA A 343 15.04 15.37 -4.84
C ALA A 343 15.04 16.85 -5.22
N GLU A 344 15.39 17.20 -6.48
CA GLU A 344 15.55 18.58 -6.93
C GLU A 344 14.34 19.45 -6.60
N GLY A 345 13.13 18.96 -6.85
CA GLY A 345 11.91 19.70 -6.54
C GLY A 345 11.72 20.01 -5.05
N TYR A 346 12.18 19.11 -4.18
CA TYR A 346 12.15 19.33 -2.72
C TYR A 346 13.24 20.30 -2.28
N ILE A 347 14.44 20.20 -2.85
CA ILE A 347 15.54 21.11 -2.56
C ILE A 347 15.19 22.55 -2.98
N ARG A 348 14.66 22.74 -4.20
CA ARG A 348 14.27 24.06 -4.72
C ARG A 348 13.11 24.73 -3.99
N LYS A 349 12.32 23.99 -3.23
CA LYS A 349 11.30 24.59 -2.33
C LYS A 349 11.92 25.30 -1.13
N VAL A 350 13.17 24.96 -0.77
CA VAL A 350 13.87 25.50 0.39
C VAL A 350 15.00 26.43 -0.03
N ILE A 351 15.78 26.03 -1.03
CA ILE A 351 16.99 26.75 -1.48
C ILE A 351 16.63 27.61 -2.69
N THR A 352 16.73 28.92 -2.51
CA THR A 352 16.53 29.94 -3.54
C THR A 352 17.85 30.52 -4.05
N LYS A 353 18.93 30.35 -3.28
CA LYS A 353 20.27 30.80 -3.61
C LYS A 353 20.93 29.91 -4.68
N ASP A 354 21.91 30.47 -5.39
CA ASP A 354 22.65 29.78 -6.45
C ASP A 354 23.75 28.88 -5.87
N TYR A 355 23.32 27.77 -5.25
CA TYR A 355 24.23 26.75 -4.75
C TYR A 355 24.23 25.52 -5.67
N ASP A 356 25.29 24.69 -5.57
CA ASP A 356 25.34 23.39 -6.23
C ASP A 356 24.36 22.41 -5.60
N LEU A 357 23.15 22.30 -6.18
CA LEU A 357 22.10 21.47 -5.67
C LEU A 357 22.42 19.96 -5.72
N LYS A 358 23.33 19.52 -6.62
CA LYS A 358 23.78 18.13 -6.64
C LYS A 358 24.63 17.79 -5.43
N LYS A 359 25.50 18.72 -4.98
CA LYS A 359 26.27 18.57 -3.75
C LYS A 359 25.34 18.50 -2.53
N ILE A 360 24.34 19.38 -2.45
CA ILE A 360 23.32 19.34 -1.39
C ILE A 360 22.59 17.98 -1.41
N ALA A 361 22.15 17.52 -2.58
CA ALA A 361 21.48 16.24 -2.74
C ALA A 361 22.36 15.06 -2.28
N ALA A 362 23.66 15.09 -2.60
CA ALA A 362 24.60 14.04 -2.19
C ALA A 362 24.70 13.93 -0.66
N LEU A 363 24.70 15.06 0.06
CA LEU A 363 24.76 15.08 1.52
C LEU A 363 23.52 14.44 2.16
N VAL A 364 22.33 14.69 1.62
CA VAL A 364 21.08 14.27 2.25
C VAL A 364 20.64 12.85 1.88
N LYS A 365 21.13 12.29 0.76
CA LYS A 365 20.69 10.99 0.23
C LYS A 365 20.69 9.85 1.27
N SER A 366 21.69 9.82 2.13
CA SER A 366 21.82 8.79 3.19
C SER A 366 21.18 9.17 4.52
N ARG A 367 20.55 10.34 4.60
CA ARG A 367 20.07 10.94 5.85
C ARG A 367 18.55 11.07 5.94
N ILE A 368 17.85 10.79 4.86
CA ILE A 368 16.39 10.90 4.78
C ILE A 368 15.75 9.53 4.69
N GLU A 369 14.56 9.43 5.22
CA GLU A 369 13.71 8.25 5.10
C GLU A 369 12.61 8.46 4.05
N ILE A 370 12.14 9.71 3.88
CA ILE A 370 11.20 10.13 2.84
C ILE A 370 11.69 11.45 2.21
N PHE A 371 11.28 11.73 0.98
CA PHE A 371 11.75 12.95 0.28
C PHE A 371 11.40 14.27 1.00
N PRO A 372 10.25 14.45 1.67
CA PRO A 372 9.97 15.66 2.46
C PRO A 372 10.99 15.96 3.56
N ASP A 373 11.68 14.95 4.10
CA ASP A 373 12.71 15.14 5.14
C ASP A 373 13.87 16.03 4.68
N ILE A 374 14.06 16.16 3.35
CA ILE A 374 15.08 17.02 2.76
C ILE A 374 15.00 18.44 3.31
N ALA A 375 13.77 18.97 3.46
CA ALA A 375 13.57 20.35 3.87
C ALA A 375 14.26 20.69 5.21
N GLU A 376 14.08 19.84 6.23
CA GLU A 376 14.66 20.04 7.56
C GLU A 376 16.18 19.84 7.58
N GLN A 377 16.69 19.02 6.67
CA GLN A 377 18.11 18.73 6.58
C GLN A 377 18.92 19.84 5.93
N ILE A 378 18.30 20.72 5.11
CA ILE A 378 19.00 21.70 4.28
C ILE A 378 18.62 23.16 4.51
N ASP A 379 17.62 23.47 5.35
CA ASP A 379 17.09 24.80 5.59
C ASP A 379 18.18 25.82 5.98
N PHE A 380 19.20 25.38 6.72
CA PHE A 380 20.32 26.19 7.15
C PHE A 380 21.22 26.69 5.99
N PHE A 381 21.19 26.05 4.81
CA PHE A 381 21.89 26.61 3.64
C PHE A 381 21.25 27.92 3.18
N GLU A 382 19.91 27.99 3.25
CA GLU A 382 19.19 29.22 2.90
C GLU A 382 19.43 30.33 3.93
N ALA A 383 19.24 30.02 5.22
CA ALA A 383 19.47 30.92 6.33
C ALA A 383 19.85 30.14 7.59
N VAL A 384 20.84 30.64 8.32
CA VAL A 384 21.19 30.07 9.63
C VAL A 384 20.02 30.35 10.60
N PRO A 385 19.44 29.31 11.24
CA PRO A 385 18.41 29.52 12.25
C PRO A 385 18.96 30.23 13.48
N GLU A 386 18.08 30.83 14.29
CA GLU A 386 18.48 31.32 15.62
C GLU A 386 18.85 30.11 16.50
N TYR A 387 19.95 30.17 17.21
CA TYR A 387 20.43 29.10 18.06
C TYR A 387 21.13 29.65 19.32
N ASP A 388 21.13 28.83 20.38
CA ASP A 388 21.75 29.14 21.65
C ASP A 388 23.27 28.84 21.63
N THR A 389 24.07 29.65 22.35
CA THR A 389 25.52 29.45 22.48
C THR A 389 25.89 28.11 23.11
N ALA A 390 25.00 27.53 23.93
CA ALA A 390 25.15 26.18 24.47
C ALA A 390 25.33 25.09 23.38
N MET A 391 24.93 25.36 22.12
CA MET A 391 25.16 24.45 21.00
C MET A 391 26.63 24.23 20.65
N TYR A 392 27.51 25.18 21.01
CA TYR A 392 28.96 25.02 20.90
C TYR A 392 29.51 24.01 21.92
N CYS A 393 28.80 23.72 22.99
CA CYS A 393 29.23 22.79 24.02
C CYS A 393 28.98 21.34 23.62
N HIS A 394 30.05 20.52 23.52
CA HIS A 394 29.92 19.11 23.17
C HIS A 394 30.87 18.21 23.98
N LYS A 395 30.32 17.35 24.84
CA LYS A 395 31.09 16.51 25.78
C LYS A 395 32.16 15.63 25.11
N LYS A 396 31.81 14.93 24.01
CA LYS A 396 32.75 14.05 23.29
C LYS A 396 33.84 14.82 22.54
N MET A 397 33.53 16.01 22.01
CA MET A 397 34.47 16.87 21.28
C MET A 397 35.27 17.72 22.24
N LYS A 398 34.91 17.78 23.51
CA LYS A 398 35.52 18.59 24.57
C LYS A 398 35.45 20.08 24.27
N THR A 399 34.37 20.55 23.66
CA THR A 399 34.13 21.94 23.36
C THR A 399 33.21 22.58 24.38
N ASN A 400 33.40 23.87 24.62
CA ASN A 400 32.54 24.78 25.37
C ASN A 400 32.53 26.13 24.65
N GLU A 401 31.80 27.12 25.15
CA GLU A 401 31.69 28.45 24.54
C GLU A 401 33.04 29.15 24.42
N GLU A 402 33.86 29.12 25.48
CA GLU A 402 35.15 29.79 25.56
C GLU A 402 36.15 29.25 24.52
N ASN A 403 36.39 27.93 24.56
CA ASN A 403 37.34 27.31 23.62
C ASN A 403 36.81 27.28 22.18
N SER A 404 35.51 27.26 21.96
CA SER A 404 34.90 27.40 20.64
C SER A 404 35.12 28.78 20.07
N LEU A 405 35.00 29.84 20.88
CA LEU A 405 35.32 31.20 20.50
C LEU A 405 36.81 31.35 20.11
N GLU A 406 37.74 30.77 20.89
CA GLU A 406 39.17 30.76 20.59
C GLU A 406 39.45 30.09 19.24
N VAL A 407 38.90 28.86 19.02
CA VAL A 407 39.04 28.13 17.77
C VAL A 407 38.54 28.96 16.58
N LEU A 408 37.33 29.53 16.67
CA LEU A 408 36.78 30.34 15.55
C LEU A 408 37.63 31.55 15.23
N ARG A 409 38.16 32.25 16.24
CA ARG A 409 39.06 33.40 16.05
C ARG A 409 40.39 33.02 15.39
N GLU A 410 40.96 31.88 15.72
CA GLU A 410 42.23 31.42 15.18
C GLU A 410 42.07 30.84 13.77
N VAL A 411 40.98 30.16 13.45
CA VAL A 411 40.76 29.57 12.11
C VAL A 411 40.26 30.62 11.09
N LEU A 412 39.61 31.71 11.54
CA LEU A 412 39.07 32.74 10.65
C LEU A 412 40.10 33.32 9.67
N PRO A 413 41.27 33.78 10.11
CA PRO A 413 42.27 34.32 9.16
C PRO A 413 42.82 33.25 8.19
N LEU A 414 42.87 31.97 8.59
CA LEU A 414 43.29 30.89 7.72
C LEU A 414 42.24 30.67 6.61
N LEU A 415 40.96 30.71 6.95
CA LEU A 415 39.87 30.59 5.99
C LEU A 415 39.72 31.80 5.09
N GLU A 416 40.00 33.01 5.58
CA GLU A 416 40.04 34.23 4.77
C GLU A 416 41.19 34.21 3.74
N ALA A 417 42.32 33.59 4.08
CA ALA A 417 43.48 33.45 3.19
C ALA A 417 43.32 32.33 2.16
N GLN A 418 42.46 31.32 2.43
CA GLN A 418 42.25 30.18 1.56
C GLN A 418 41.51 30.56 0.27
N GLU A 419 42.09 30.21 -0.88
CA GLU A 419 41.50 30.48 -2.19
C GLU A 419 40.65 29.30 -2.70
N ASP A 420 41.11 28.05 -2.50
CA ASP A 420 40.41 26.84 -2.88
C ASP A 420 39.47 26.42 -1.76
N TYR A 421 38.17 26.58 -1.98
CA TYR A 421 37.09 26.20 -1.02
C TYR A 421 36.50 24.82 -1.31
N SER A 422 37.24 23.95 -2.01
CA SER A 422 36.85 22.53 -2.11
C SER A 422 36.91 21.85 -0.74
N ASN A 423 36.07 20.84 -0.52
CA ASN A 423 36.05 20.08 0.73
C ASN A 423 37.43 19.54 1.11
N ASP A 424 38.17 18.99 0.15
CA ASP A 424 39.50 18.42 0.38
C ASP A 424 40.52 19.46 0.78
N ALA A 425 40.52 20.64 0.15
CA ALA A 425 41.42 21.73 0.47
C ALA A 425 41.10 22.31 1.87
N LEU A 426 39.83 22.52 2.18
CA LEU A 426 39.41 23.01 3.48
C LEU A 426 39.72 21.99 4.59
N PHE A 427 39.49 20.70 4.33
CA PHE A 427 39.83 19.66 5.28
C PHE A 427 41.33 19.59 5.55
N ALA A 428 42.16 19.65 4.51
CA ALA A 428 43.63 19.67 4.64
C ALA A 428 44.12 20.88 5.45
N LEU A 429 43.59 22.07 5.17
CA LEU A 429 43.92 23.29 5.91
C LEU A 429 43.60 23.15 7.41
N LEU A 430 42.37 22.74 7.73
CA LEU A 430 41.92 22.62 9.13
C LEU A 430 42.60 21.45 9.84
N LYS A 431 42.92 20.36 9.11
CA LYS A 431 43.69 19.26 9.66
C LYS A 431 45.10 19.65 10.04
N SER A 432 45.78 20.49 9.23
CA SER A 432 47.10 21.05 9.57
C SER A 432 47.02 21.85 10.86
N TYR A 433 46.00 22.71 11.02
CA TYR A 433 45.76 23.44 12.27
C TYR A 433 45.54 22.52 13.48
N VAL A 434 44.70 21.45 13.30
CA VAL A 434 44.47 20.41 14.33
C VAL A 434 45.78 19.77 14.79
N ASP A 435 46.65 19.41 13.85
CA ASP A 435 47.92 18.74 14.15
C ASP A 435 48.92 19.69 14.82
N GLU A 436 48.98 20.95 14.40
CA GLU A 436 49.83 21.99 15.04
C GLU A 436 49.41 22.23 16.50
N LYS A 437 48.08 22.31 16.75
CA LYS A 437 47.55 22.51 18.09
C LYS A 437 47.57 21.24 18.97
N GLY A 438 47.83 20.07 18.39
CA GLY A 438 47.81 18.79 19.11
C GLY A 438 46.44 18.39 19.68
N VAL A 439 45.34 18.83 19.04
CA VAL A 439 43.97 18.58 19.48
C VAL A 439 43.27 17.56 18.59
N LYS A 440 42.07 17.09 18.99
CA LYS A 440 41.27 16.18 18.15
C LYS A 440 40.56 16.96 17.03
N VAL A 441 40.36 16.31 15.87
CA VAL A 441 39.64 16.89 14.73
C VAL A 441 38.28 17.46 15.14
N GLY A 442 37.51 16.75 15.95
CA GLY A 442 36.19 17.21 16.40
C GLY A 442 36.21 18.45 17.26
N TYR A 443 37.31 18.73 17.96
CA TYR A 443 37.51 19.96 18.76
C TYR A 443 37.50 21.22 17.88
N VAL A 444 37.99 21.13 16.66
CA VAL A 444 38.01 22.22 15.69
C VAL A 444 36.78 22.23 14.80
N MET A 445 36.41 21.07 14.29
CA MET A 445 35.28 20.96 13.32
C MET A 445 33.91 21.24 13.94
N TRP A 446 33.71 20.97 15.25
CA TRP A 446 32.42 21.19 15.90
C TRP A 446 32.06 22.70 15.97
N PRO A 447 32.89 23.60 16.48
CA PRO A 447 32.60 25.02 16.46
C PRO A 447 32.34 25.58 15.07
N ILE A 448 33.17 25.21 14.08
CA ILE A 448 33.02 25.66 12.69
C ILE A 448 31.67 25.21 12.13
N ARG A 449 31.32 23.90 12.29
CA ARG A 449 30.05 23.34 11.82
C ARG A 449 28.86 24.04 12.50
N THR A 450 28.95 24.29 13.79
CA THR A 450 27.91 25.02 14.54
C THR A 450 27.73 26.44 14.00
N ALA A 451 28.84 27.18 13.79
CA ALA A 451 28.78 28.52 13.25
C ALA A 451 28.18 28.60 11.83
N VAL A 452 28.56 27.68 10.93
CA VAL A 452 28.07 27.70 9.54
C VAL A 452 26.67 27.15 9.35
N SER A 453 26.13 26.36 10.32
CA SER A 453 24.83 25.73 10.17
C SER A 453 23.78 26.14 11.20
N GLY A 454 24.18 26.53 12.42
CA GLY A 454 23.24 26.72 13.53
C GLY A 454 22.47 25.44 13.93
N LYS A 455 22.99 24.26 13.56
CA LYS A 455 22.32 22.97 13.81
C LYS A 455 23.17 22.04 14.67
N GLN A 456 22.52 21.30 15.56
CA GLN A 456 23.20 20.28 16.36
C GLN A 456 23.59 19.06 15.50
N SER A 457 22.79 18.74 14.50
CA SER A 457 23.04 17.67 13.52
C SER A 457 22.90 18.21 12.09
N THR A 458 23.79 17.83 11.22
CA THR A 458 23.82 18.25 9.82
C THR A 458 24.04 17.04 8.91
N PRO A 459 23.59 17.05 7.66
CA PRO A 459 23.78 15.95 6.73
C PRO A 459 25.26 15.80 6.33
N GLY A 460 26.06 16.89 6.36
CA GLY A 460 27.49 16.93 6.06
C GLY A 460 28.34 17.47 7.20
N GLY A 461 29.67 17.33 7.06
CA GLY A 461 30.68 17.93 7.94
C GLY A 461 30.88 19.43 7.69
N ALA A 462 31.69 20.09 8.54
CA ALA A 462 31.96 21.52 8.43
C ALA A 462 32.53 21.93 7.05
N THR A 463 33.47 21.16 6.51
CA THR A 463 34.15 21.45 5.24
C THR A 463 33.25 21.20 4.03
N GLU A 464 32.43 20.15 4.04
CA GLU A 464 31.44 19.89 2.99
C GLU A 464 30.36 20.98 2.95
N ILE A 465 29.94 21.48 4.10
CA ILE A 465 29.00 22.62 4.19
C ILE A 465 29.62 23.88 3.65
N MET A 466 30.88 24.21 4.05
CA MET A 466 31.58 25.41 3.58
C MET A 466 31.88 25.39 2.08
N GLU A 467 32.15 24.20 1.49
CA GLU A 467 32.30 24.04 0.04
C GLU A 467 31.04 24.51 -0.71
N ILE A 468 29.86 24.14 -0.20
CA ILE A 468 28.57 24.51 -0.81
C ILE A 468 28.26 26.00 -0.59
N LEU A 469 28.49 26.52 0.62
CA LEU A 469 28.26 27.93 0.95
C LEU A 469 29.21 28.87 0.20
N GLY A 470 30.40 28.39 -0.14
CA GLY A 470 31.48 29.21 -0.67
C GLY A 470 32.18 30.10 0.39
N LYS A 471 33.24 30.74 -0.03
CA LYS A 471 34.12 31.54 0.86
C LYS A 471 33.40 32.68 1.59
N GLU A 472 32.68 33.49 0.83
CA GLU A 472 32.06 34.71 1.38
C GLU A 472 31.04 34.41 2.46
N GLU A 473 30.10 33.48 2.19
CA GLU A 473 29.04 33.10 3.15
C GLU A 473 29.64 32.36 4.34
N SER A 474 30.60 31.46 4.13
CA SER A 474 31.26 30.72 5.21
C SER A 474 31.98 31.66 6.20
N VAL A 475 32.79 32.57 5.69
CA VAL A 475 33.52 33.58 6.49
C VAL A 475 32.55 34.48 7.25
N LYS A 476 31.47 34.93 6.59
CA LYS A 476 30.43 35.72 7.24
C LYS A 476 29.81 34.98 8.42
N ARG A 477 29.36 33.73 8.24
CA ARG A 477 28.71 32.92 9.30
C ARG A 477 29.65 32.64 10.46
N ILE A 478 30.96 32.46 10.21
CA ILE A 478 31.94 32.28 11.27
C ILE A 478 32.12 33.60 12.05
N LYS A 479 32.14 34.77 11.40
CA LYS A 479 32.16 36.08 12.08
C LYS A 479 30.93 36.30 12.95
N ASP A 480 29.74 35.95 12.42
CA ASP A 480 28.47 36.03 13.16
C ASP A 480 28.51 35.13 14.41
N GLY A 481 29.08 33.89 14.30
CA GLY A 481 29.29 32.97 15.42
C GLY A 481 30.26 33.52 16.47
N ILE A 482 31.35 34.17 16.06
CA ILE A 482 32.27 34.85 16.97
C ILE A 482 31.59 35.99 17.69
N GLU A 483 30.77 36.79 16.99
CA GLU A 483 30.02 37.89 17.62
C GLU A 483 29.01 37.34 18.66
N LEU A 484 28.30 36.27 18.32
CA LEU A 484 27.34 35.60 19.21
C LEU A 484 28.01 35.12 20.52
N LEU A 485 29.17 34.45 20.41
CA LEU A 485 29.95 33.96 21.55
C LEU A 485 30.65 35.04 22.36
N SER A 486 30.74 36.25 21.83
CA SER A 486 31.44 37.40 22.49
C SER A 486 30.47 38.26 23.31
N LYS A 487 29.15 38.02 23.23
CA LYS A 487 28.12 38.72 24.01
C LYS A 487 27.96 38.09 25.39
#